data_2627a38919268f995cdafb86e0c8ee30
#
_entry.id   2627a38919268f995cdafb86e0c8ee30
#
_cell.length_a   1.000
_cell.length_b   1.000
_cell.length_c   1.000
_cell.angle_alpha   90.00
_cell.angle_beta   90.00
_cell.angle_gamma   90.00
#
_symmetry.space_group_name_H-M   'P 1'
#
loop_
_entity.id
_entity.type
_entity.pdbx_description
1 polymer ?
#
loop_
_entity_poly.entity_id
_entity_poly.type
_entity_poly.pdbx_seq_one_letter_code
_entity_poly.pdbx_strand_id
1 'polypeptide(L)'
;MDEKTKALIAIGASVSAHCQPCVSYHVGKAQGLGISEEQILEAIGIGQMVEKGAGSAMREFTHELFGKASPTMDCCSTKGRFDTPAGDACCHRG
;
A
#
# COMPACT_ATOMS: atom_id res chain seq x y z
N MET A 1 -1.32 -21.04 13.65
CA MET A 1 -1.74 -20.39 12.40
C MET A 1 -1.33 -21.30 11.26
N ASP A 2 -2.23 -21.51 10.33
CA ASP A 2 -1.92 -22.46 9.26
C ASP A 2 -1.06 -21.83 8.18
N GLU A 3 -0.50 -22.66 7.35
CA GLU A 3 0.45 -22.19 6.36
C GLU A 3 -0.17 -21.24 5.35
N LYS A 4 -1.42 -21.47 5.00
CA LYS A 4 -2.06 -20.60 4.02
C LYS A 4 -2.27 -19.21 4.60
N THR A 5 -2.69 -19.13 5.84
CA THR A 5 -2.88 -17.84 6.47
C THR A 5 -1.56 -17.10 6.59
N LYS A 6 -0.51 -17.83 6.97
CA LYS A 6 0.81 -17.20 7.06
C LYS A 6 1.24 -16.65 5.72
N ALA A 7 0.99 -17.40 4.65
CA ALA A 7 1.41 -16.95 3.33
C ALA A 7 0.67 -15.69 2.92
N LEU A 8 -0.63 -15.62 3.21
CA LEU A 8 -1.40 -14.44 2.86
C LEU A 8 -0.96 -13.22 3.66
N ILE A 9 -0.68 -13.43 4.93
CA ILE A 9 -0.17 -12.33 5.75
C ILE A 9 1.17 -11.85 5.22
N ALA A 10 2.03 -12.78 4.84
CA ALA A 10 3.34 -12.41 4.33
C ALA A 10 3.25 -11.63 3.03
N ILE A 11 2.28 -11.99 2.18
CA ILE A 11 2.09 -11.24 0.95
C ILE A 11 1.68 -9.80 1.26
N GLY A 12 0.69 -9.63 2.12
CA GLY A 12 0.26 -8.28 2.47
C GLY A 12 1.35 -7.46 3.11
N ALA A 13 2.11 -8.09 3.99
CA ALA A 13 3.20 -7.39 4.66
C ALA A 13 4.28 -6.99 3.65
N SER A 14 4.58 -7.87 2.70
CA SER A 14 5.59 -7.58 1.70
C SER A 14 5.20 -6.41 0.81
N VAL A 15 3.91 -6.36 0.46
CA VAL A 15 3.42 -5.28 -0.37
C VAL A 15 3.56 -3.96 0.37
N SER A 16 3.12 -3.92 1.62
CA SER A 16 3.17 -2.66 2.35
C SER A 16 4.61 -2.26 2.68
N ALA A 17 5.53 -3.21 2.70
CA ALA A 17 6.93 -2.91 2.93
C ALA A 17 7.69 -2.58 1.65
N HIS A 18 7.01 -2.65 0.52
CA HIS A 18 7.62 -2.36 -0.78
C HIS A 18 8.80 -3.30 -1.08
N CYS A 19 8.65 -4.54 -0.71
CA CYS A 19 9.71 -5.50 -0.93
C CYS A 19 9.36 -6.39 -2.12
N GLN A 20 9.80 -6.02 -3.29
CA GLN A 20 9.44 -6.73 -4.51
C GLN A 20 9.87 -8.20 -4.50
N PRO A 21 11.10 -8.51 -4.15
CA PRO A 21 11.46 -9.93 -4.11
C PRO A 21 10.69 -10.70 -3.04
N CYS A 22 10.29 -10.03 -1.98
CA CYS A 22 9.48 -10.69 -0.96
C CYS A 22 8.11 -11.03 -1.49
N VAL A 23 7.50 -10.12 -2.21
CA VAL A 23 6.19 -10.37 -2.79
C VAL A 23 6.28 -11.55 -3.75
N SER A 24 7.29 -11.54 -4.59
CA SER A 24 7.46 -12.60 -5.57
C SER A 24 7.62 -13.95 -4.89
N TYR A 25 8.42 -14.00 -3.86
CA TYR A 25 8.65 -15.23 -3.14
C TYR A 25 7.38 -15.74 -2.46
N HIS A 26 6.69 -14.85 -1.78
CA HIS A 26 5.51 -15.28 -1.01
C HIS A 26 4.33 -15.60 -1.91
N VAL A 27 4.20 -14.92 -3.04
CA VAL A 27 3.17 -15.26 -3.99
C VAL A 27 3.43 -16.66 -4.55
N GLY A 28 4.68 -16.95 -4.89
CA GLY A 28 5.01 -18.27 -5.39
C GLY A 28 4.73 -19.33 -4.36
N LYS A 29 5.03 -19.05 -3.10
CA LYS A 29 4.78 -20.02 -2.05
C LYS A 29 3.27 -20.23 -1.86
N ALA A 30 2.49 -19.15 -1.93
CA ALA A 30 1.06 -19.26 -1.80
C ALA A 30 0.47 -20.08 -2.91
N GLN A 31 0.96 -19.91 -4.12
CA GLN A 31 0.50 -20.69 -5.24
C GLN A 31 0.81 -22.17 -5.03
N GLY A 32 1.97 -22.46 -4.50
CA GLY A 32 2.33 -23.82 -4.20
C GLY A 32 1.47 -24.46 -3.13
N LEU A 33 0.89 -23.64 -2.28
CA LEU A 33 -0.02 -24.14 -1.25
C LEU A 33 -1.46 -24.27 -1.75
N GLY A 34 -1.71 -23.93 -2.99
CA GLY A 34 -3.04 -24.07 -3.53
C GLY A 34 -3.96 -22.91 -3.23
N ILE A 35 -3.42 -21.78 -2.82
CA ILE A 35 -4.25 -20.63 -2.56
C ILE A 35 -4.69 -20.02 -3.88
N SER A 36 -5.96 -19.67 -3.97
CA SER A 36 -6.50 -19.17 -5.20
C SER A 36 -5.94 -17.78 -5.52
N GLU A 37 -5.93 -17.47 -6.80
CA GLU A 37 -5.45 -16.17 -7.22
C GLU A 37 -6.28 -15.05 -6.63
N GLU A 38 -7.58 -15.27 -6.46
CA GLU A 38 -8.44 -14.28 -5.87
C GLU A 38 -8.00 -13.93 -4.46
N GLN A 39 -7.67 -14.94 -3.68
CA GLN A 39 -7.23 -14.68 -2.31
C GLN A 39 -5.88 -13.98 -2.29
N ILE A 40 -5.01 -14.34 -3.20
CA ILE A 40 -3.71 -13.69 -3.28
C ILE A 40 -3.89 -12.21 -3.63
N LEU A 41 -4.74 -11.92 -4.61
CA LEU A 41 -4.99 -10.54 -4.99
C LEU A 41 -5.65 -9.76 -3.85
N GLU A 42 -6.48 -10.42 -3.09
CA GLU A 42 -7.11 -9.77 -1.96
C GLU A 42 -6.06 -9.41 -0.91
N ALA A 43 -5.12 -10.30 -0.66
CA ALA A 43 -4.06 -10.02 0.29
C ALA A 43 -3.20 -8.85 -0.18
N ILE A 44 -2.93 -8.81 -1.48
CA ILE A 44 -2.17 -7.70 -2.04
C ILE A 44 -2.94 -6.39 -1.84
N GLY A 45 -4.24 -6.41 -2.08
CA GLY A 45 -5.06 -5.22 -1.90
C GLY A 45 -5.05 -4.72 -0.47
N ILE A 46 -5.08 -5.65 0.49
CA ILE A 46 -5.03 -5.25 1.88
C ILE A 46 -3.68 -4.63 2.20
N GLY A 47 -2.60 -5.19 1.66
CA GLY A 47 -1.29 -4.60 1.87
C GLY A 47 -1.19 -3.20 1.30
N GLN A 48 -1.80 -2.98 0.14
CA GLN A 48 -1.82 -1.66 -0.46
C GLN A 48 -2.62 -0.68 0.38
N MET A 49 -3.70 -1.15 0.97
CA MET A 49 -4.50 -0.30 1.82
C MET A 49 -3.71 0.15 3.04
N VAL A 50 -2.97 -0.75 3.64
CA VAL A 50 -2.14 -0.40 4.80
C VAL A 50 -1.06 0.58 4.39
N GLU A 51 -0.46 0.36 3.24
CA GLU A 51 0.60 1.22 2.77
C GLU A 51 0.09 2.63 2.50
N LYS A 52 -1.12 2.75 1.96
CA LYS A 52 -1.71 4.06 1.75
C LYS A 52 -1.94 4.78 3.06
N GLY A 53 -2.41 4.07 4.06
CA GLY A 53 -2.63 4.67 5.37
C GLY A 53 -1.33 5.17 5.97
N ALA A 54 -0.27 4.40 5.81
CA ALA A 54 1.03 4.82 6.34
C ALA A 54 1.53 6.06 5.64
N GLY A 55 1.33 6.13 4.32
CA GLY A 55 1.74 7.31 3.57
C GLY A 55 0.97 8.55 3.97
N SER A 56 -0.32 8.38 4.22
CA SER A 56 -1.14 9.49 4.65
C SER A 56 -0.69 10.00 6.01
N ALA A 57 -0.41 9.09 6.94
CA ALA A 57 0.04 9.48 8.25
C ALA A 57 1.41 10.17 8.17
N MET A 58 2.25 9.71 7.29
CA MET A 58 3.57 10.33 7.12
C MET A 58 3.43 11.76 6.59
N ARG A 59 2.50 11.97 5.68
CA ARG A 59 2.29 13.32 5.17
C ARG A 59 1.79 14.25 6.25
N GLU A 60 0.89 13.78 7.08
CA GLU A 60 0.42 14.59 8.19
C GLU A 60 1.53 14.90 9.17
N PHE A 61 2.36 13.91 9.44
CA PHE A 61 3.45 14.10 10.37
C PHE A 61 4.43 15.16 9.87
N THR A 62 4.78 15.09 8.60
CA THR A 62 5.73 16.06 8.06
C THR A 62 5.11 17.45 7.97
N HIS A 63 3.80 17.50 7.73
CA HIS A 63 3.12 18.77 7.71
C HIS A 63 3.19 19.41 9.09
N GLU A 64 2.99 18.62 10.12
CA GLU A 64 3.05 19.15 11.47
C GLU A 64 4.45 19.63 11.84
N LEU A 65 5.46 18.94 11.34
CA LEU A 65 6.83 19.33 11.65
C LEU A 65 7.15 20.75 11.20
N PHE A 66 6.65 21.12 10.04
CA PHE A 66 6.96 22.44 9.52
C PHE A 66 5.80 23.41 9.56
N GLY A 67 4.67 22.97 10.00
CA GLY A 67 3.51 23.86 10.09
C GLY A 67 2.86 24.15 8.76
N LYS A 68 3.20 23.41 7.73
CA LYS A 68 2.57 23.61 6.45
C LYS A 68 2.82 22.44 5.55
N ALA A 69 2.01 22.32 4.55
CA ALA A 69 2.11 21.21 3.64
C ALA A 69 3.33 21.33 2.76
N SER A 70 3.86 20.22 2.35
CA SER A 70 4.96 20.22 1.44
C SER A 70 4.55 20.74 0.09
N PRO A 71 5.31 21.62 -0.50
CA PRO A 71 4.93 22.18 -1.80
C PRO A 71 4.82 21.12 -2.87
N THR A 72 5.65 20.13 -2.83
CA THR A 72 5.62 19.16 -3.89
C THR A 72 4.40 18.29 -3.82
N MET A 73 3.82 18.20 -2.66
CA MET A 73 2.66 17.36 -2.53
C MET A 73 1.37 18.09 -2.57
N ASP A 74 1.46 19.37 -2.82
CA ASP A 74 0.30 20.17 -2.80
C ASP A 74 -0.88 19.62 -3.48
N CYS A 75 -0.78 19.35 -4.71
CA CYS A 75 -1.94 18.99 -5.42
C CYS A 75 -2.52 17.68 -4.92
N CYS A 76 -1.71 16.78 -4.54
CA CYS A 76 -2.23 15.53 -4.02
C CYS A 76 -2.80 15.69 -2.66
N SER A 77 -2.15 16.43 -1.84
CA SER A 77 -2.60 16.51 -0.50
C SER A 77 -3.85 17.32 -0.34
N THR A 78 -4.10 18.21 -1.24
CA THR A 78 -5.30 18.97 -1.09
C THR A 78 -6.49 18.09 -1.20
N LYS A 79 -6.42 17.16 -2.07
CA LYS A 79 -7.52 16.35 -2.22
C LYS A 79 -7.46 15.47 -1.08
N GLY A 80 -6.31 15.30 -0.56
CA GLY A 80 -6.22 14.63 0.66
C GLY A 80 -6.82 13.29 0.75
N ARG A 81 -7.57 12.90 -0.12
CA ARG A 81 -8.14 11.76 0.06
C ARG A 81 -7.43 10.78 -0.65
N PHE A 82 -6.80 9.96 -0.02
CA PHE A 82 -6.12 8.93 -0.68
C PHE A 82 -7.10 7.95 -1.23
N ASP A 83 -8.30 8.13 -0.95
CA ASP A 83 -9.25 7.21 -1.49
C ASP A 83 -9.59 7.54 -2.91
N THR A 84 -9.20 8.67 -3.42
CA THR A 84 -9.54 8.97 -4.75
C THR A 84 -8.43 8.64 -5.65
N PRO A 85 -8.60 7.76 -6.50
CA PRO A 85 -7.59 7.47 -7.49
C PRO A 85 -7.45 8.65 -8.38
N ALA A 86 -8.47 9.38 -8.49
CA ALA A 86 -8.38 10.55 -9.30
C ALA A 86 -7.42 11.53 -8.71
N GLY A 87 -7.20 11.40 -7.47
CA GLY A 87 -6.25 12.27 -6.87
C GLY A 87 -4.94 12.17 -7.55
N ASP A 88 -4.69 11.03 -8.09
CA ASP A 88 -3.48 10.88 -8.77
C ASP A 88 -3.45 11.74 -9.95
N ALA A 89 -4.50 11.80 -10.63
CA ALA A 89 -4.53 12.63 -11.78
C ALA A 89 -4.20 14.02 -11.34
N CYS A 90 -4.73 14.39 -10.24
CA CYS A 90 -4.43 15.69 -9.77
C CYS A 90 -2.95 15.89 -9.67
N CYS A 91 -2.30 14.96 -9.15
CA CYS A 91 -0.91 15.07 -9.02
C CYS A 91 -0.24 15.25 -10.31
N HIS A 92 -0.58 14.54 -11.27
CA HIS A 92 0.15 14.75 -12.40
C HIS A 92 -0.34 15.74 -13.23
N ARG A 93 -1.44 16.13 -13.11
CA ARG A 93 -1.80 17.10 -13.93
C ARG A 93 -1.14 18.16 -13.53
N GLY A 94 -0.77 18.12 -12.42
CA GLY A 94 -0.03 19.27 -11.93
C GLY A 94 0.16 20.17 -12.91
#